data_fa63c7c3e2752058b3e6115cfa72cd49
#
_entry.id   fa63c7c3e2752058b3e6115cfa72cd49
#
_cell.length_a   1.000
_cell.length_b   1.000
_cell.length_c   1.000
_cell.angle_alpha   90.00
_cell.angle_beta   90.00
_cell.angle_gamma   90.00
#
_symmetry.space_group_name_H-M   'P 1'
#
loop_
_entity.id
_entity.type
_entity.pdbx_description
1 polymer ?
#
loop_
_entity_poly.entity_id
_entity_poly.type
_entity_poly.pdbx_seq_one_letter_code
_entity_poly.pdbx_strand_id
1 'polypeptide(L)'
;VTIMEKIGHFLDNAVTDLYQECKNNGLNKREASPVIAEKLDIARILKRASKNLDGGYAMAGLLGHGDAFVFRDPAGIRPAYFYEDDEIVVVASERPVIQTVFNVPFEKVQELQPGNALIIKKNGTVTEEEILPPTIKKACSFERIYFSRGSDAEIYQERKNLGKLILPAVLEAIDDDTDNTVFSYIPNTAETSFYGMVEAAQDFLNQRKNNY
;
A
#
# COMPACT_ATOMS: atom_id res chain seq x y z
N VAL A 1 8.84 -12.04 13.55
CA VAL A 1 8.92 -13.45 13.99
C VAL A 1 7.51 -14.00 14.20
N THR A 2 6.71 -13.47 15.12
CA THR A 2 5.38 -14.02 15.49
C THR A 2 4.40 -14.15 14.31
N ILE A 3 4.38 -13.20 13.36
CA ILE A 3 3.48 -13.27 12.19
C ILE A 3 3.90 -14.40 11.25
N MET A 4 5.20 -14.55 10.99
CA MET A 4 5.72 -15.64 10.18
C MET A 4 5.46 -17.00 10.80
N GLU A 5 5.63 -17.13 12.12
CA GLU A 5 5.31 -18.35 12.86
C GLU A 5 3.83 -18.71 12.77
N LYS A 6 2.93 -17.72 12.88
CA LYS A 6 1.48 -17.95 12.72
C LYS A 6 1.14 -18.43 11.31
N ILE A 7 1.63 -17.75 10.28
CA ILE A 7 1.37 -18.14 8.89
C ILE A 7 1.97 -19.52 8.64
N GLY A 8 3.21 -19.76 9.08
CA GLY A 8 3.89 -21.05 8.96
C GLY A 8 3.13 -22.19 9.64
N HIS A 9 2.62 -21.96 10.85
CA HIS A 9 1.82 -22.95 11.57
C HIS A 9 0.54 -23.36 10.82
N PHE A 10 -0.23 -22.38 10.30
CA PHE A 10 -1.45 -22.71 9.56
C PHE A 10 -1.16 -23.28 8.18
N LEU A 11 -0.04 -22.90 7.56
CA LEU A 11 0.44 -23.49 6.31
C LEU A 11 0.82 -24.96 6.53
N ASP A 12 1.61 -25.26 7.56
CA ASP A 12 2.02 -26.63 7.89
C ASP A 12 0.81 -27.54 8.17
N ASN A 13 -0.15 -27.05 8.94
CA ASN A 13 -1.40 -27.77 9.18
C ASN A 13 -2.15 -28.06 7.88
N ALA A 14 -2.32 -27.06 7.00
CA ALA A 14 -3.03 -27.25 5.74
C ALA A 14 -2.31 -28.24 4.81
N VAL A 15 -0.98 -28.16 4.72
CA VAL A 15 -0.16 -29.11 3.95
C VAL A 15 -0.25 -30.52 4.54
N THR A 16 -0.22 -30.65 5.86
CA THR A 16 -0.34 -31.93 6.55
C THR A 16 -1.70 -32.58 6.29
N ASP A 17 -2.79 -31.82 6.41
CA ASP A 17 -4.14 -32.31 6.15
C ASP A 17 -4.29 -32.81 4.69
N LEU A 18 -3.83 -32.02 3.73
CA LEU A 18 -3.83 -32.40 2.30
C LEU A 18 -2.95 -33.60 2.01
N TYR A 19 -1.80 -33.71 2.69
CA TYR A 19 -0.93 -34.86 2.53
C TYR A 19 -1.57 -36.15 3.07
N GLN A 20 -2.28 -36.10 4.18
CA GLN A 20 -3.03 -37.27 4.70
C GLN A 20 -4.16 -37.69 3.75
N GLU A 21 -4.87 -36.73 3.14
CA GLU A 21 -5.85 -36.99 2.08
C GLU A 21 -5.20 -37.73 0.87
N CYS A 22 -4.09 -37.18 0.37
CA CYS A 22 -3.34 -37.80 -0.73
C CYS A 22 -2.87 -39.22 -0.39
N LYS A 23 -2.36 -39.41 0.82
CA LYS A 23 -1.89 -40.72 1.30
C LYS A 23 -3.04 -41.74 1.39
N ASN A 24 -4.21 -41.34 1.88
CA ASN A 24 -5.40 -42.18 1.91
C ASN A 24 -5.87 -42.59 0.53
N ASN A 25 -5.60 -41.74 -0.49
CA ASN A 25 -5.84 -42.06 -1.90
C ASN A 25 -4.69 -42.82 -2.57
N GLY A 26 -3.71 -43.31 -1.83
CA GLY A 26 -2.61 -44.17 -2.29
C GLY A 26 -1.45 -43.43 -2.93
N LEU A 27 -1.41 -42.06 -2.88
CA LEU A 27 -0.32 -41.28 -3.44
C LEU A 27 0.93 -41.29 -2.54
N ASN A 28 2.10 -41.43 -3.15
CA ASN A 28 3.37 -41.23 -2.45
C ASN A 28 3.71 -39.72 -2.35
N LYS A 29 4.77 -39.37 -1.60
CA LYS A 29 5.17 -37.95 -1.38
C LYS A 29 5.39 -37.16 -2.67
N ARG A 30 6.00 -37.79 -3.68
CA ARG A 30 6.33 -37.13 -4.94
C ARG A 30 5.07 -36.83 -5.77
N GLU A 31 4.14 -37.76 -5.75
CA GLU A 31 2.84 -37.63 -6.43
C GLU A 31 1.90 -36.67 -5.69
N ALA A 32 1.96 -36.62 -4.37
CA ALA A 32 1.16 -35.72 -3.54
C ALA A 32 1.57 -34.24 -3.67
N SER A 33 2.86 -33.95 -3.89
CA SER A 33 3.35 -32.55 -3.95
C SER A 33 2.63 -31.64 -4.95
N PRO A 34 2.45 -32.02 -6.22
CA PRO A 34 1.71 -31.17 -7.18
C PRO A 34 0.22 -31.03 -6.82
N VAL A 35 -0.39 -32.10 -6.27
CA VAL A 35 -1.80 -32.07 -5.84
C VAL A 35 -1.99 -31.11 -4.65
N ILE A 36 -1.07 -31.13 -3.71
CA ILE A 36 -1.09 -30.23 -2.54
C ILE A 36 -0.91 -28.79 -3.03
N ALA A 37 0.05 -28.51 -3.90
CA ALA A 37 0.30 -27.18 -4.45
C ALA A 37 -0.94 -26.60 -5.16
N GLU A 38 -1.66 -27.42 -5.92
CA GLU A 38 -2.89 -27.02 -6.61
C GLU A 38 -4.04 -26.76 -5.64
N LYS A 39 -4.25 -27.65 -4.65
CA LYS A 39 -5.35 -27.58 -3.68
C LYS A 39 -5.14 -26.60 -2.53
N LEU A 40 -3.94 -26.09 -2.34
CA LEU A 40 -3.61 -25.23 -1.20
C LEU A 40 -4.40 -23.92 -1.25
N ASP A 41 -5.26 -23.73 -0.27
CA ASP A 41 -6.09 -22.53 -0.09
C ASP A 41 -5.36 -21.48 0.73
N ILE A 42 -4.67 -20.58 0.06
CA ILE A 42 -3.88 -19.49 0.67
C ILE A 42 -4.80 -18.50 1.41
N ALA A 43 -5.97 -18.18 0.85
CA ALA A 43 -6.91 -17.27 1.49
C ALA A 43 -7.38 -17.81 2.85
N ARG A 44 -7.72 -19.09 2.93
CA ARG A 44 -8.10 -19.74 4.18
C ARG A 44 -6.97 -19.74 5.21
N ILE A 45 -5.73 -19.96 4.78
CA ILE A 45 -4.55 -19.90 5.65
C ILE A 45 -4.39 -18.48 6.21
N LEU A 46 -4.45 -17.47 5.36
CA LEU A 46 -4.35 -16.06 5.75
C LEU A 46 -5.49 -15.64 6.69
N LYS A 47 -6.73 -16.04 6.43
CA LYS A 47 -7.90 -15.79 7.31
C LYS A 47 -7.68 -16.34 8.72
N ARG A 48 -7.09 -17.54 8.83
CA ARG A 48 -6.77 -18.14 10.14
C ARG A 48 -5.59 -17.47 10.83
N ALA A 49 -4.53 -17.17 10.07
CA ALA A 49 -3.31 -16.57 10.59
C ALA A 49 -3.51 -15.10 11.00
N SER A 50 -4.36 -14.35 10.30
CA SER A 50 -4.61 -12.94 10.57
C SER A 50 -5.57 -12.68 11.74
N LYS A 51 -6.26 -13.72 12.22
CA LYS A 51 -7.12 -13.58 13.41
C LYS A 51 -6.32 -13.02 14.58
N ASN A 52 -6.76 -11.89 15.12
CA ASN A 52 -6.09 -11.14 16.20
C ASN A 52 -4.76 -10.45 15.77
N LEU A 53 -4.53 -10.20 14.48
CA LEU A 53 -3.53 -9.23 14.07
C LEU A 53 -4.12 -7.82 14.23
N ASP A 54 -3.33 -6.93 14.81
CA ASP A 54 -3.65 -5.53 14.99
C ASP A 54 -2.56 -4.65 14.37
N GLY A 55 -2.90 -3.39 14.03
CA GLY A 55 -1.99 -2.43 13.44
C GLY A 55 -1.93 -2.47 11.91
N GLY A 56 -0.98 -1.68 11.36
CA GLY A 56 -0.80 -1.52 9.93
C GLY A 56 0.25 -2.46 9.37
N TYR A 57 -0.09 -3.16 8.29
CA TYR A 57 0.83 -4.04 7.59
C TYR A 57 0.51 -4.18 6.10
N ALA A 58 1.55 -4.40 5.32
CA ALA A 58 1.50 -4.97 3.98
C ALA A 58 2.58 -6.06 3.93
N MET A 59 2.18 -7.31 3.72
CA MET A 59 3.05 -8.48 3.80
C MET A 59 3.06 -9.20 2.47
N ALA A 60 4.25 -9.47 1.95
CA ALA A 60 4.44 -10.35 0.80
C ALA A 60 4.99 -11.70 1.25
N GLY A 61 4.51 -12.78 0.65
CA GLY A 61 4.98 -14.13 0.89
C GLY A 61 5.13 -14.91 -0.40
N LEU A 62 6.17 -15.75 -0.43
CA LEU A 62 6.43 -16.69 -1.51
C LEU A 62 6.46 -18.11 -0.92
N LEU A 63 5.67 -19.00 -1.50
CA LEU A 63 5.60 -20.40 -1.08
C LEU A 63 6.58 -21.23 -1.90
N GLY A 64 7.11 -22.30 -1.28
CA GLY A 64 8.17 -23.12 -1.86
C GLY A 64 7.82 -23.80 -3.20
N HIS A 65 6.54 -23.94 -3.53
CA HIS A 65 6.07 -24.48 -4.81
C HIS A 65 5.84 -23.43 -5.90
N GLY A 66 5.94 -22.14 -5.57
CA GLY A 66 5.89 -21.04 -6.52
C GLY A 66 4.67 -20.13 -6.43
N ASP A 67 3.67 -20.44 -5.60
CA ASP A 67 2.58 -19.51 -5.32
C ASP A 67 3.08 -18.33 -4.47
N ALA A 68 2.49 -17.16 -4.66
CA ALA A 68 2.81 -15.97 -3.87
C ALA A 68 1.53 -15.28 -3.38
N PHE A 69 1.67 -14.41 -2.39
CA PHE A 69 0.59 -13.55 -1.94
C PHE A 69 1.11 -12.21 -1.45
N VAL A 70 0.25 -11.19 -1.52
CA VAL A 70 0.43 -9.93 -0.82
C VAL A 70 -0.83 -9.65 -0.03
N PHE A 71 -0.70 -9.39 1.28
CA PHE A 71 -1.82 -9.22 2.18
C PHE A 71 -1.73 -7.87 2.90
N ARG A 72 -2.82 -7.09 2.88
CA ARG A 72 -2.90 -5.74 3.45
C ARG A 72 -3.79 -5.69 4.69
N ASP A 73 -3.45 -4.83 5.64
CA ASP A 73 -4.26 -4.58 6.84
C ASP A 73 -5.68 -4.06 6.52
N PRO A 74 -6.69 -4.38 7.38
CA PRO A 74 -8.08 -4.07 7.10
C PRO A 74 -8.45 -2.58 7.23
N ALA A 75 -7.59 -1.76 7.85
CA ALA A 75 -7.76 -0.31 7.93
C ALA A 75 -6.99 0.45 6.83
N GLY A 76 -6.23 -0.27 5.98
CA GLY A 76 -5.43 0.34 4.92
C GLY A 76 -4.39 1.33 5.43
N ILE A 77 -3.82 1.08 6.62
CA ILE A 77 -2.80 1.92 7.23
C ILE A 77 -1.55 1.96 6.36
N ARG A 78 -1.10 0.76 5.92
CA ARG A 78 0.05 0.64 5.01
C ARG A 78 -0.41 0.62 3.55
N PRO A 79 0.30 1.31 2.66
CA PRO A 79 -0.01 1.27 1.23
C PRO A 79 0.45 -0.04 0.60
N ALA A 80 -0.29 -0.48 -0.41
CA ALA A 80 0.12 -1.56 -1.32
C ALA A 80 -0.54 -1.30 -2.67
N TYR A 81 0.27 -1.30 -3.71
CA TYR A 81 -0.16 -1.09 -5.09
C TYR A 81 0.30 -2.26 -5.94
N PHE A 82 -0.45 -2.60 -6.97
CA PHE A 82 -0.07 -3.65 -7.89
C PHE A 82 -0.38 -3.28 -9.34
N TYR A 83 0.30 -3.94 -10.23
CA TYR A 83 0.08 -3.96 -11.67
C TYR A 83 0.20 -5.39 -12.14
N GLU A 84 -0.67 -5.79 -13.06
CA GLU A 84 -0.62 -7.09 -13.72
C GLU A 84 -0.85 -6.95 -15.21
N ASP A 85 -0.17 -7.79 -15.97
CA ASP A 85 -0.40 -8.03 -17.39
C ASP A 85 -0.16 -9.52 -17.72
N ASP A 86 -0.13 -9.86 -19.00
CA ASP A 86 0.02 -11.25 -19.46
C ASP A 86 1.38 -11.88 -19.09
N GLU A 87 2.39 -11.08 -18.72
CA GLU A 87 3.76 -11.55 -18.47
C GLU A 87 4.17 -11.43 -17.01
N ILE A 88 3.71 -10.39 -16.29
CA ILE A 88 4.20 -10.06 -14.96
C ILE A 88 3.09 -9.65 -13.99
N VAL A 89 3.35 -9.89 -12.71
CA VAL A 89 2.64 -9.27 -11.58
C VAL A 89 3.65 -8.55 -10.71
N VAL A 90 3.42 -7.26 -10.51
CA VAL A 90 4.31 -6.41 -9.72
C VAL A 90 3.56 -5.81 -8.56
N VAL A 91 4.15 -5.85 -7.37
CA VAL A 91 3.58 -5.22 -6.17
C VAL A 91 4.63 -4.33 -5.52
N ALA A 92 4.21 -3.14 -5.10
CA ALA A 92 5.06 -2.19 -4.38
C ALA A 92 4.25 -1.40 -3.34
N SER A 93 4.95 -0.82 -2.38
CA SER A 93 4.35 0.12 -1.43
C SER A 93 4.08 1.50 -2.04
N GLU A 94 4.67 1.81 -3.20
CA GLU A 94 4.58 3.10 -3.87
C GLU A 94 4.24 2.93 -5.35
N ARG A 95 3.19 3.61 -5.81
CA ARG A 95 2.73 3.60 -7.22
C ARG A 95 3.81 4.10 -8.20
N PRO A 96 4.54 5.21 -7.93
CA PRO A 96 5.54 5.73 -8.88
C PRO A 96 6.68 4.76 -9.18
N VAL A 97 6.98 3.84 -8.26
CA VAL A 97 8.01 2.80 -8.50
C VAL A 97 7.57 1.89 -9.64
N ILE A 98 6.32 1.42 -9.60
CA ILE A 98 5.75 0.57 -10.66
C ILE A 98 5.69 1.35 -11.98
N GLN A 99 5.17 2.57 -11.96
CA GLN A 99 5.05 3.41 -13.15
C GLN A 99 6.39 3.65 -13.84
N THR A 100 7.44 3.99 -13.05
CA THR A 100 8.74 4.34 -13.60
C THR A 100 9.49 3.11 -14.13
N VAL A 101 9.47 1.99 -13.39
CA VAL A 101 10.25 0.80 -13.76
C VAL A 101 9.63 0.08 -14.97
N PHE A 102 8.31 -0.01 -15.00
CA PHE A 102 7.57 -0.76 -16.04
C PHE A 102 6.96 0.14 -17.12
N ASN A 103 7.18 1.46 -17.03
CA ASN A 103 6.65 2.46 -17.97
C ASN A 103 5.13 2.31 -18.19
N VAL A 104 4.39 2.15 -17.10
CA VAL A 104 2.93 2.01 -17.13
C VAL A 104 2.23 3.30 -16.69
N PRO A 105 1.08 3.64 -17.29
CA PRO A 105 0.32 4.81 -16.92
C PRO A 105 -0.32 4.65 -15.54
N PHE A 106 -0.63 5.80 -14.91
CA PHE A 106 -1.20 5.88 -13.56
C PHE A 106 -2.45 5.01 -13.37
N GLU A 107 -3.32 5.00 -14.35
CA GLU A 107 -4.64 4.34 -14.30
C GLU A 107 -4.54 2.81 -14.30
N LYS A 108 -3.40 2.26 -14.72
CA LYS A 108 -3.16 0.81 -14.72
C LYS A 108 -2.63 0.28 -13.39
N VAL A 109 -2.12 1.15 -12.53
CA VAL A 109 -1.61 0.74 -11.22
C VAL A 109 -2.73 0.80 -10.20
N GLN A 110 -3.12 -0.34 -9.68
CA GLN A 110 -4.25 -0.50 -8.76
C GLN A 110 -3.79 -0.47 -7.29
N GLU A 111 -4.62 0.06 -6.41
CA GLU A 111 -4.41 -0.05 -4.96
C GLU A 111 -5.05 -1.34 -4.47
N LEU A 112 -4.29 -2.21 -3.79
CA LEU A 112 -4.82 -3.40 -3.13
C LEU A 112 -5.81 -2.97 -2.04
N GLN A 113 -7.02 -3.49 -2.05
CA GLN A 113 -8.05 -3.08 -1.11
C GLN A 113 -7.68 -3.42 0.34
N PRO A 114 -8.05 -2.56 1.31
CA PRO A 114 -7.85 -2.86 2.73
C PRO A 114 -8.49 -4.19 3.12
N GLY A 115 -7.73 -5.03 3.86
CA GLY A 115 -8.19 -6.34 4.30
C GLY A 115 -8.07 -7.45 3.26
N ASN A 116 -7.72 -7.12 2.01
CA ASN A 116 -7.60 -8.09 0.92
C ASN A 116 -6.19 -8.66 0.81
N ALA A 117 -6.11 -9.81 0.18
CA ALA A 117 -4.86 -10.37 -0.33
C ALA A 117 -4.92 -10.53 -1.85
N LEU A 118 -3.84 -10.15 -2.51
CA LEU A 118 -3.56 -10.54 -3.88
C LEU A 118 -2.90 -11.91 -3.83
N ILE A 119 -3.51 -12.92 -4.43
CA ILE A 119 -3.01 -14.30 -4.47
C ILE A 119 -2.59 -14.59 -5.89
N ILE A 120 -1.35 -15.01 -6.05
CA ILE A 120 -0.71 -15.27 -7.33
C ILE A 120 -0.33 -16.75 -7.36
N LYS A 121 -1.03 -17.52 -8.18
CA LYS A 121 -0.75 -18.96 -8.35
C LYS A 121 0.42 -19.15 -9.31
N LYS A 122 1.18 -20.21 -9.13
CA LYS A 122 2.29 -20.58 -10.02
C LYS A 122 1.89 -20.70 -11.50
N ASN A 123 0.64 -21.02 -11.78
CA ASN A 123 0.10 -21.13 -13.14
C ASN A 123 -0.23 -19.77 -13.78
N GLY A 124 0.05 -18.65 -13.10
CA GLY A 124 -0.23 -17.29 -13.57
C GLY A 124 -1.62 -16.75 -13.18
N THR A 125 -2.47 -17.53 -12.51
CA THR A 125 -3.76 -17.02 -12.04
C THR A 125 -3.55 -16.02 -10.91
N VAL A 126 -4.16 -14.84 -11.05
CA VAL A 126 -4.13 -13.76 -10.05
C VAL A 126 -5.54 -13.52 -9.57
N THR A 127 -5.72 -13.48 -8.26
CA THR A 127 -7.02 -13.17 -7.63
C THR A 127 -6.83 -12.21 -6.47
N GLU A 128 -7.74 -11.23 -6.34
CA GLU A 128 -7.85 -10.41 -5.14
C GLU A 128 -8.98 -10.95 -4.28
N GLU A 129 -8.67 -11.35 -3.04
CA GLU A 129 -9.64 -11.96 -2.13
C GLU A 129 -9.73 -11.23 -0.79
N GLU A 130 -10.93 -11.04 -0.28
CA GLU A 130 -11.16 -10.52 1.07
C GLU A 130 -10.73 -11.56 2.12
N ILE A 131 -9.73 -11.20 2.92
CA ILE A 131 -9.21 -12.01 4.03
C ILE A 131 -9.82 -11.55 5.36
N LEU A 132 -9.83 -10.25 5.59
CA LEU A 132 -10.46 -9.60 6.73
C LEU A 132 -11.46 -8.55 6.22
N PRO A 133 -12.64 -8.43 6.84
CA PRO A 133 -13.57 -7.37 6.47
C PRO A 133 -12.89 -6.00 6.62
N PRO A 134 -13.00 -5.12 5.62
CA PRO A 134 -12.40 -3.80 5.69
C PRO A 134 -13.06 -2.98 6.81
N THR A 135 -12.26 -2.17 7.48
CA THR A 135 -12.72 -1.21 8.48
C THR A 135 -12.68 0.21 7.92
N ILE A 136 -12.95 1.22 8.76
CA ILE A 136 -12.77 2.62 8.36
C ILE A 136 -11.31 2.83 7.96
N LYS A 137 -11.07 3.33 6.73
CA LYS A 137 -9.71 3.59 6.21
C LYS A 137 -8.98 4.60 7.10
N LYS A 138 -7.81 4.20 7.58
CA LYS A 138 -6.92 5.00 8.44
C LYS A 138 -5.54 5.10 7.81
N ALA A 139 -5.48 5.67 6.60
CA ALA A 139 -4.21 5.83 5.90
C ALA A 139 -3.18 6.56 6.79
N CYS A 140 -1.98 6.04 6.85
CA CYS A 140 -0.92 6.62 7.66
C CYS A 140 -0.49 7.99 7.09
N SER A 141 -0.62 9.05 7.87
CA SER A 141 -0.21 10.40 7.45
C SER A 141 1.30 10.49 7.19
N PHE A 142 2.12 9.75 7.93
CA PHE A 142 3.55 9.66 7.68
C PHE A 142 3.88 9.06 6.31
N GLU A 143 3.11 8.07 5.87
CA GLU A 143 3.27 7.52 4.51
C GLU A 143 3.03 8.60 3.46
N ARG A 144 1.99 9.40 3.61
CA ARG A 144 1.61 10.39 2.62
C ARG A 144 2.48 11.65 2.66
N ILE A 145 2.89 12.09 3.85
CA ILE A 145 3.65 13.32 4.04
C ILE A 145 5.16 13.09 3.84
N TYR A 146 5.69 11.96 4.30
CA TYR A 146 7.12 11.73 4.42
C TYR A 146 7.64 10.59 3.54
N PHE A 147 7.07 9.38 3.64
CA PHE A 147 7.61 8.20 2.95
C PHE A 147 7.23 8.13 1.47
N SER A 148 6.00 8.48 1.10
CA SER A 148 5.57 8.45 -0.30
C SER A 148 6.32 9.45 -1.17
N ARG A 149 6.48 9.13 -2.45
CA ARG A 149 7.20 10.00 -3.39
C ARG A 149 6.34 11.17 -3.84
N GLY A 150 6.93 12.37 -3.85
CA GLY A 150 6.30 13.58 -4.37
C GLY A 150 6.04 13.56 -5.88
N SER A 151 6.54 12.56 -6.61
CA SER A 151 6.24 12.31 -8.02
C SER A 151 4.90 11.57 -8.25
N ASP A 152 4.26 11.06 -7.20
CA ASP A 152 2.88 10.59 -7.28
C ASP A 152 1.93 11.78 -7.39
N ALA A 153 1.05 11.78 -8.38
CA ALA A 153 0.16 12.92 -8.65
C ALA A 153 -0.78 13.24 -7.48
N GLU A 154 -1.32 12.24 -6.79
CA GLU A 154 -2.19 12.43 -5.63
C GLU A 154 -1.40 12.98 -4.44
N ILE A 155 -0.24 12.40 -4.15
CA ILE A 155 0.65 12.85 -3.06
C ILE A 155 1.12 14.29 -3.30
N TYR A 156 1.46 14.63 -4.55
CA TYR A 156 1.83 15.98 -4.93
C TYR A 156 0.72 16.99 -4.60
N GLN A 157 -0.53 16.70 -5.00
CA GLN A 157 -1.66 17.58 -4.72
C GLN A 157 -1.99 17.66 -3.23
N GLU A 158 -1.94 16.57 -2.51
CA GLU A 158 -2.13 16.59 -1.06
C GLU A 158 -1.11 17.47 -0.35
N ARG A 159 0.18 17.32 -0.69
CA ARG A 159 1.23 18.15 -0.12
C ARG A 159 1.08 19.63 -0.48
N LYS A 160 0.69 19.96 -1.70
CA LYS A 160 0.35 21.33 -2.08
C LYS A 160 -0.82 21.88 -1.27
N ASN A 161 -1.87 21.10 -1.09
CA ASN A 161 -3.03 21.52 -0.29
C ASN A 161 -2.67 21.73 1.19
N LEU A 162 -1.78 20.92 1.76
CA LEU A 162 -1.27 21.15 3.12
C LEU A 162 -0.59 22.54 3.23
N GLY A 163 0.22 22.90 2.24
CA GLY A 163 0.85 24.22 2.18
C GLY A 163 -0.17 25.37 2.09
N LYS A 164 -1.21 25.21 1.28
CA LYS A 164 -2.29 26.21 1.18
C LYS A 164 -3.03 26.37 2.51
N LEU A 165 -3.32 25.26 3.18
CA LEU A 165 -4.06 25.26 4.45
C LEU A 165 -3.27 25.87 5.63
N ILE A 166 -1.94 25.81 5.60
CA ILE A 166 -1.11 26.39 6.67
C ILE A 166 -0.93 27.91 6.55
N LEU A 167 -1.14 28.50 5.37
CA LEU A 167 -0.90 29.92 5.12
C LEU A 167 -1.60 30.86 6.11
N PRO A 168 -2.89 30.70 6.47
CA PRO A 168 -3.55 31.59 7.43
C PRO A 168 -2.85 31.62 8.78
N ALA A 169 -2.42 30.47 9.29
CA ALA A 169 -1.69 30.40 10.55
C ALA A 169 -0.29 31.04 10.48
N VAL A 170 0.36 30.95 9.31
CA VAL A 170 1.64 31.62 9.05
C VAL A 170 1.47 33.14 9.02
N LEU A 171 0.44 33.66 8.32
CA LEU A 171 0.14 35.09 8.28
C LEU A 171 -0.18 35.66 9.68
N GLU A 172 -0.99 34.94 10.45
CA GLU A 172 -1.28 35.30 11.84
C GLU A 172 0.01 35.35 12.69
N ALA A 173 0.92 34.39 12.54
CA ALA A 173 2.15 34.32 13.31
C ALA A 173 3.15 35.46 12.99
N ILE A 174 3.02 36.10 11.85
CA ILE A 174 3.87 37.22 11.41
C ILE A 174 3.12 38.58 11.46
N ASP A 175 1.93 38.63 12.06
CA ASP A 175 1.08 39.83 12.11
C ASP A 175 0.84 40.44 10.71
N ASP A 176 0.66 39.60 9.67
CA ASP A 176 0.56 39.99 8.25
C ASP A 176 1.77 40.76 7.68
N ASP A 177 2.89 40.84 8.38
CA ASP A 177 4.12 41.52 7.94
C ASP A 177 4.87 40.68 6.89
N THR A 178 4.36 40.67 5.68
CA THR A 178 4.97 39.97 4.53
C THR A 178 6.20 40.70 4.00
N ASP A 179 6.34 41.99 4.26
CA ASP A 179 7.42 42.82 3.69
C ASP A 179 8.76 42.57 4.42
N ASN A 180 8.72 42.25 5.69
CA ASN A 180 9.90 41.97 6.50
C ASN A 180 10.10 40.47 6.78
N THR A 181 9.32 39.58 6.16
CA THR A 181 9.37 38.12 6.38
C THR A 181 10.01 37.40 5.21
N VAL A 182 10.94 36.50 5.51
CA VAL A 182 11.53 35.59 4.53
C VAL A 182 10.92 34.20 4.72
N PHE A 183 10.28 33.72 3.65
CA PHE A 183 9.69 32.38 3.61
C PHE A 183 10.70 31.38 3.05
N SER A 184 10.85 30.26 3.70
CA SER A 184 11.73 29.17 3.29
C SER A 184 11.19 27.83 3.74
N TYR A 185 11.84 26.75 3.33
CA TYR A 185 11.48 25.38 3.72
C TYR A 185 12.72 24.54 4.01
N ILE A 186 12.52 23.47 4.79
CA ILE A 186 13.57 22.48 5.01
C ILE A 186 13.48 21.44 3.88
N PRO A 187 14.53 21.32 3.03
CA PRO A 187 14.53 20.31 1.97
C PRO A 187 14.51 18.88 2.55
N ASN A 188 14.03 17.87 1.79
CA ASN A 188 13.38 18.06 0.47
C ASN A 188 11.87 17.85 0.58
N THR A 189 11.40 17.21 1.65
CA THR A 189 10.00 16.75 1.81
C THR A 189 9.01 17.91 1.86
N ALA A 190 9.38 19.04 2.46
CA ALA A 190 8.53 20.23 2.62
C ALA A 190 8.40 21.06 1.33
N GLU A 191 9.20 20.83 0.30
CA GLU A 191 9.25 21.64 -0.92
C GLU A 191 7.87 21.80 -1.60
N THR A 192 7.16 20.69 -1.80
CA THR A 192 5.85 20.71 -2.46
C THR A 192 4.81 21.48 -1.64
N SER A 193 4.85 21.35 -0.30
CA SER A 193 3.98 22.11 0.58
C SER A 193 4.31 23.60 0.55
N PHE A 194 5.60 23.94 0.50
CA PHE A 194 6.03 25.33 0.34
C PHE A 194 5.50 25.95 -0.96
N TYR A 195 5.56 25.26 -2.09
CA TYR A 195 4.96 25.77 -3.34
C TYR A 195 3.45 26.00 -3.20
N GLY A 196 2.74 25.10 -2.52
CA GLY A 196 1.32 25.30 -2.24
C GLY A 196 1.05 26.54 -1.37
N MET A 197 1.88 26.80 -0.37
CA MET A 197 1.81 28.00 0.44
C MET A 197 2.09 29.27 -0.35
N VAL A 198 3.10 29.28 -1.22
CA VAL A 198 3.44 30.41 -2.10
C VAL A 198 2.29 30.73 -3.06
N GLU A 199 1.68 29.73 -3.68
CA GLU A 199 0.50 29.94 -4.53
C GLU A 199 -0.65 30.60 -3.75
N ALA A 200 -0.98 30.09 -2.57
CA ALA A 200 -2.02 30.69 -1.73
C ALA A 200 -1.67 32.10 -1.28
N ALA A 201 -0.39 32.39 -0.99
CA ALA A 201 0.07 33.73 -0.63
C ALA A 201 -0.08 34.71 -1.82
N GLN A 202 0.24 34.30 -3.02
CA GLN A 202 0.02 35.09 -4.23
C GLN A 202 -1.46 35.41 -4.44
N ASP A 203 -2.34 34.43 -4.26
CA ASP A 203 -3.80 34.64 -4.35
C ASP A 203 -4.29 35.64 -3.28
N PHE A 204 -3.83 35.50 -2.05
CA PHE A 204 -4.12 36.42 -0.95
C PHE A 204 -3.71 37.85 -1.27
N LEU A 205 -2.49 38.05 -1.75
CA LEU A 205 -1.98 39.40 -2.12
C LEU A 205 -2.74 40.00 -3.32
N ASN A 206 -3.10 39.18 -4.30
CA ASN A 206 -3.91 39.62 -5.46
C ASN A 206 -5.32 40.06 -5.03
N GLN A 207 -5.95 39.34 -4.09
CA GLN A 207 -7.25 39.72 -3.53
C GLN A 207 -7.16 41.06 -2.78
N ARG A 208 -6.09 41.26 -1.98
CA ARG A 208 -5.88 42.56 -1.31
C ARG A 208 -5.73 43.71 -2.29
N LYS A 209 -4.99 43.54 -3.42
CA LYS A 209 -4.84 44.56 -4.47
C LYS A 209 -6.16 44.93 -5.11
N ASN A 210 -7.05 43.98 -5.35
CA ASN A 210 -8.34 44.22 -6.01
C ASN A 210 -9.36 44.89 -5.09
N ASN A 211 -9.11 44.95 -3.79
CA ASN A 211 -9.97 45.62 -2.81
C ASN A 211 -9.53 47.07 -2.49
N TYR A 212 -8.47 47.55 -3.14
CA TYR A 212 -8.01 48.95 -3.14
C TYR A 212 -8.29 49.58 -4.52
#